data_e5a5844d20197f6e0024d429a6f1517e
#
_entry.id   e5a5844d20197f6e0024d429a6f1517e
#
_cell.length_a   1.000
_cell.length_b   1.000
_cell.length_c   1.000
_cell.angle_alpha   90.00
_cell.angle_beta   90.00
_cell.angle_gamma   90.00
#
_symmetry.space_group_name_H-M   'P 1'
#
loop_
_entity.id
_entity.type
_entity.pdbx_description
1 polymer ?
#
loop_
_entity_poly.entity_id
_entity_poly.type
_entity_poly.pdbx_seq_one_letter_code
_entity_poly.pdbx_strand_id
1 'polypeptide(L)'
;MKKTKAYYLSEEIDPILWESVSEAYNDLSVYAYHFIAHKAAKYPIPEELIGDAVLMACERAFKYKDNFDIELGKLHNWFNMIIIHVLNGIHNKLPDEQRYDAIINRAVTDFETDYDLD
;
A
#
# COMPACT_ATOMS: atom_id res chain seq x y z
N MET A 1 3.33 -0.41 -24.25
CA MET A 1 4.05 -0.82 -23.65
C MET A 1 3.68 -1.65 -22.62
N LYS A 2 4.32 -2.37 -22.13
CA LYS A 2 4.00 -3.27 -21.32
C LYS A 2 4.04 -2.89 -19.98
N LYS A 3 3.14 -3.25 -19.16
CA LYS A 3 3.11 -2.96 -17.85
C LYS A 3 4.03 -3.81 -17.18
N THR A 4 4.70 -3.32 -16.18
CA THR A 4 5.64 -4.14 -15.46
C THR A 4 4.91 -5.01 -14.49
N LYS A 5 5.50 -6.11 -14.15
CA LYS A 5 4.91 -7.00 -13.20
C LYS A 5 5.18 -6.65 -11.78
N ALA A 6 5.97 -5.63 -11.54
CA ALA A 6 6.31 -5.24 -10.19
C ALA A 6 5.12 -4.73 -9.41
N TYR A 7 4.05 -4.35 -10.12
CA TYR A 7 2.88 -3.78 -9.46
C TYR A 7 1.84 -4.83 -9.11
N TYR A 8 2.13 -6.08 -9.38
CA TYR A 8 1.20 -7.13 -9.08
C TYR A 8 1.72 -8.01 -7.98
N LEU A 9 0.81 -8.54 -7.18
CA LEU A 9 1.17 -9.61 -6.26
C LEU A 9 0.97 -10.94 -6.96
N SER A 10 1.95 -11.81 -6.83
CA SER A 10 1.85 -13.14 -7.38
C SER A 10 0.73 -13.88 -6.68
N GLU A 11 -0.04 -14.63 -7.45
CA GLU A 11 -1.08 -15.45 -6.87
C GLU A 11 -0.52 -16.69 -6.19
N GLU A 12 0.77 -16.92 -6.35
CA GLU A 12 1.42 -18.05 -5.69
C GLU A 12 1.81 -17.76 -4.25
N ILE A 13 1.74 -16.48 -3.84
CA ILE A 13 2.05 -16.14 -2.47
C ILE A 13 0.97 -16.68 -1.55
N ASP A 14 1.37 -17.43 -0.54
CA ASP A 14 0.46 -17.97 0.45
C ASP A 14 0.80 -17.37 1.81
N PRO A 15 0.01 -16.44 2.31
CA PRO A 15 0.34 -15.76 3.57
C PRO A 15 0.52 -16.70 4.75
N ILE A 16 -0.17 -17.82 4.76
CA ILE A 16 -0.08 -18.74 5.88
C ILE A 16 1.32 -19.32 6.01
N LEU A 17 2.07 -19.37 4.91
CA LEU A 17 3.42 -19.93 4.95
C LEU A 17 4.47 -18.96 5.48
N TRP A 18 4.14 -17.69 5.65
CA TRP A 18 5.10 -16.74 6.23
C TRP A 18 5.40 -17.13 7.66
N GLU A 19 6.67 -17.15 8.01
CA GLU A 19 7.09 -17.44 9.37
C GLU A 19 7.60 -16.22 10.10
N SER A 20 7.69 -15.09 9.41
CA SER A 20 8.18 -13.86 10.03
C SER A 20 7.69 -12.66 9.25
N VAL A 21 7.73 -11.50 9.91
CA VAL A 21 7.41 -10.24 9.24
C VAL A 21 8.34 -10.02 8.06
N SER A 22 9.59 -10.46 8.20
CA SER A 22 10.57 -10.28 7.14
C SER A 22 10.11 -10.97 5.85
N GLU A 23 9.56 -12.16 5.96
CA GLU A 23 9.08 -12.88 4.78
C GLU A 23 7.88 -12.18 4.15
N ALA A 24 6.95 -11.70 4.98
CA ALA A 24 5.83 -10.95 4.47
C ALA A 24 6.31 -9.68 3.78
N TYR A 25 7.29 -9.01 4.37
CA TYR A 25 7.83 -7.78 3.81
C TYR A 25 8.48 -8.06 2.45
N ASN A 26 9.24 -9.14 2.34
CA ASN A 26 9.86 -9.49 1.08
C ASN A 26 8.83 -9.71 -0.02
N ASP A 27 7.71 -10.32 0.32
CA ASP A 27 6.70 -10.63 -0.67
C ASP A 27 5.82 -9.44 -1.02
N LEU A 28 5.62 -8.50 -0.09
CA LEU A 28 4.57 -7.50 -0.23
C LEU A 28 5.08 -6.08 -0.40
N SER A 29 6.33 -5.79 -0.03
CA SER A 29 6.75 -4.40 0.14
C SER A 29 6.76 -3.61 -1.17
N VAL A 30 7.21 -4.22 -2.26
CA VAL A 30 7.27 -3.51 -3.54
C VAL A 30 5.87 -3.15 -4.00
N TYR A 31 4.95 -4.09 -3.89
CA TYR A 31 3.57 -3.82 -4.24
C TYR A 31 2.99 -2.71 -3.36
N ALA A 32 3.24 -2.80 -2.06
CA ALA A 32 2.70 -1.82 -1.12
C ALA A 32 3.22 -0.43 -1.43
N TYR A 33 4.52 -0.33 -1.72
CA TYR A 33 5.10 0.97 -2.02
C TYR A 33 4.42 1.59 -3.24
N HIS A 34 4.26 0.80 -4.30
CA HIS A 34 3.62 1.31 -5.51
C HIS A 34 2.17 1.67 -5.28
N PHE A 35 1.46 0.84 -4.53
CA PHE A 35 0.06 1.14 -4.26
C PHE A 35 -0.07 2.47 -3.52
N ILE A 36 0.74 2.66 -2.49
CA ILE A 36 0.66 3.87 -1.68
C ILE A 36 1.10 5.08 -2.49
N ALA A 37 2.17 4.95 -3.26
CA ALA A 37 2.71 6.09 -3.97
C ALA A 37 1.84 6.51 -5.15
N HIS A 38 1.14 5.56 -5.78
CA HIS A 38 0.50 5.87 -7.06
C HIS A 38 -0.99 5.58 -7.12
N LYS A 39 -1.52 4.80 -6.19
CA LYS A 39 -2.93 4.41 -6.30
C LYS A 39 -3.78 4.83 -5.13
N ALA A 40 -3.20 4.97 -3.95
CA ALA A 40 -3.98 5.21 -2.75
C ALA A 40 -4.09 6.71 -2.51
N ALA A 41 -5.04 7.36 -3.18
CA ALA A 41 -5.19 8.80 -3.10
C ALA A 41 -6.15 9.25 -2.02
N LYS A 42 -6.92 8.33 -1.44
CA LYS A 42 -7.97 8.73 -0.51
C LYS A 42 -7.42 9.26 0.81
N TYR A 43 -6.33 8.69 1.28
CA TYR A 43 -5.70 9.12 2.52
C TYR A 43 -4.24 9.43 2.28
N PRO A 44 -3.96 10.55 1.62
CA PRO A 44 -2.56 10.88 1.30
C PRO A 44 -1.74 11.14 2.55
N ILE A 45 -0.49 10.74 2.50
CA ILE A 45 0.45 10.95 3.60
C ILE A 45 1.72 11.55 3.02
N PRO A 46 2.54 12.21 3.85
CA PRO A 46 3.81 12.76 3.38
C PRO A 46 4.70 11.65 2.82
N GLU A 47 5.49 12.01 1.82
CA GLU A 47 6.35 11.04 1.16
C GLU A 47 7.29 10.36 2.14
N GLU A 48 7.79 11.11 3.12
CA GLU A 48 8.75 10.54 4.07
C GLU A 48 8.12 9.47 4.97
N LEU A 49 6.80 9.38 5.00
CA LEU A 49 6.13 8.37 5.82
C LEU A 49 5.73 7.13 5.03
N ILE A 50 5.97 7.12 3.72
CA ILE A 50 5.55 5.98 2.90
C ILE A 50 6.26 4.70 3.34
N GLY A 51 7.56 4.79 3.62
CA GLY A 51 8.29 3.62 4.07
C GLY A 51 7.73 3.03 5.35
N ASP A 52 7.38 3.90 6.30
CA ASP A 52 6.77 3.43 7.54
C ASP A 52 5.42 2.79 7.29
N ALA A 53 4.64 3.37 6.37
CA ALA A 53 3.33 2.82 6.05
C ALA A 53 3.46 1.44 5.41
N VAL A 54 4.46 1.26 4.53
CA VAL A 54 4.71 -0.03 3.91
C VAL A 54 5.04 -1.08 4.97
N LEU A 55 5.93 -0.73 5.90
CA LEU A 55 6.29 -1.66 6.96
C LEU A 55 5.08 -2.01 7.82
N MET A 56 4.29 -1.01 8.19
CA MET A 56 3.11 -1.26 9.02
C MET A 56 2.13 -2.17 8.30
N ALA A 57 1.94 -1.97 6.99
CA ALA A 57 1.01 -2.82 6.24
C ALA A 57 1.50 -4.25 6.19
N CYS A 58 2.80 -4.44 6.00
CA CYS A 58 3.36 -5.80 5.96
C CYS A 58 3.28 -6.46 7.32
N GLU A 59 3.50 -5.71 8.39
CA GLU A 59 3.37 -6.25 9.74
C GLU A 59 1.94 -6.69 10.01
N ARG A 60 0.97 -5.89 9.58
CA ARG A 60 -0.43 -6.26 9.76
C ARG A 60 -0.82 -7.47 8.93
N ALA A 61 -0.30 -7.53 7.70
CA ALA A 61 -0.57 -8.69 6.87
C ALA A 61 -0.08 -9.97 7.54
N PHE A 62 1.11 -9.92 8.14
CA PHE A 62 1.63 -11.06 8.86
C PHE A 62 0.78 -11.39 10.08
N LYS A 63 0.39 -10.35 10.81
CA LYS A 63 -0.38 -10.56 12.04
C LYS A 63 -1.73 -11.20 11.76
N TYR A 64 -2.36 -10.80 10.66
CA TYR A 64 -3.70 -11.28 10.33
C TYR A 64 -3.73 -12.27 9.18
N LYS A 65 -2.60 -12.92 8.92
CA LYS A 65 -2.49 -13.81 7.77
C LYS A 65 -3.51 -14.95 7.78
N ASP A 66 -3.93 -15.38 8.97
CA ASP A 66 -4.89 -16.45 9.08
C ASP A 66 -6.28 -16.02 8.63
N ASN A 67 -6.52 -14.73 8.50
CA ASN A 67 -7.81 -14.23 8.03
C ASN A 67 -7.92 -14.20 6.52
N PHE A 68 -6.83 -14.39 5.81
CA PHE A 68 -6.90 -14.40 4.36
C PHE A 68 -7.54 -15.70 3.87
N ASP A 69 -8.51 -15.58 2.97
CA ASP A 69 -9.18 -16.73 2.41
C ASP A 69 -9.25 -16.55 0.90
N ILE A 70 -8.49 -17.36 0.18
CA ILE A 70 -8.41 -17.22 -1.27
C ILE A 70 -9.78 -17.43 -1.94
N GLU A 71 -10.67 -18.13 -1.29
CA GLU A 71 -12.00 -18.36 -1.87
C GLU A 71 -12.88 -17.14 -1.74
N LEU A 72 -12.55 -16.21 -0.86
CA LEU A 72 -13.31 -14.98 -0.71
C LEU A 72 -12.75 -13.85 -1.55
N GLY A 73 -11.56 -14.00 -2.11
CA GLY A 73 -10.97 -12.96 -2.93
C GLY A 73 -9.49 -13.16 -3.10
N LYS A 74 -8.93 -12.32 -3.95
CA LYS A 74 -7.52 -12.43 -4.26
C LYS A 74 -6.66 -11.72 -3.23
N LEU A 75 -5.40 -12.13 -3.16
CA LEU A 75 -4.48 -11.59 -2.18
C LEU A 75 -4.37 -10.07 -2.27
N HIS A 76 -4.29 -9.53 -3.48
CA HIS A 76 -4.09 -8.08 -3.58
C HIS A 76 -5.30 -7.31 -3.08
N ASN A 77 -6.50 -7.84 -3.22
CA ASN A 77 -7.69 -7.16 -2.69
C ASN A 77 -7.67 -7.14 -1.18
N TRP A 78 -7.31 -8.27 -0.57
CA TRP A 78 -7.21 -8.36 0.87
C TRP A 78 -6.13 -7.42 1.40
N PHE A 79 -4.97 -7.41 0.73
CA PHE A 79 -3.87 -6.57 1.19
C PHE A 79 -4.17 -5.09 0.96
N ASN A 80 -4.88 -4.75 -0.12
CA ASN A 80 -5.28 -3.36 -0.36
C ASN A 80 -6.11 -2.82 0.80
N MET A 81 -7.00 -3.64 1.36
CA MET A 81 -7.79 -3.21 2.50
C MET A 81 -6.89 -2.91 3.70
N ILE A 82 -5.88 -3.74 3.90
CA ILE A 82 -4.94 -3.52 5.00
C ILE A 82 -4.19 -2.21 4.79
N ILE A 83 -3.72 -1.96 3.56
CA ILE A 83 -2.99 -0.74 3.27
C ILE A 83 -3.88 0.48 3.51
N ILE A 84 -5.12 0.44 3.04
CA ILE A 84 -6.03 1.56 3.20
C ILE A 84 -6.27 1.86 4.68
N HIS A 85 -6.40 0.83 5.50
CA HIS A 85 -6.58 1.04 6.93
C HIS A 85 -5.36 1.66 7.57
N VAL A 86 -4.17 1.26 7.14
CA VAL A 86 -2.94 1.86 7.66
C VAL A 86 -2.89 3.33 7.27
N LEU A 87 -3.17 3.64 6.00
CA LEU A 87 -3.12 5.01 5.53
C LEU A 87 -4.15 5.89 6.23
N ASN A 88 -5.36 5.36 6.45
CA ASN A 88 -6.39 6.08 7.15
C ASN A 88 -5.90 6.45 8.56
N GLY A 89 -5.28 5.50 9.24
CA GLY A 89 -4.78 5.75 10.58
C GLY A 89 -3.69 6.81 10.61
N ILE A 90 -2.75 6.72 9.67
CA ILE A 90 -1.67 7.71 9.63
C ILE A 90 -2.21 9.08 9.26
N HIS A 91 -3.02 9.15 8.21
CA HIS A 91 -3.54 10.41 7.70
C HIS A 91 -4.30 11.15 8.79
N ASN A 92 -5.14 10.44 9.52
CA ASN A 92 -6.00 11.09 10.51
C ASN A 92 -5.24 11.54 11.75
N LYS A 93 -4.02 11.04 11.95
CA LYS A 93 -3.20 11.46 13.08
C LYS A 93 -2.24 12.58 12.72
N LEU A 94 -2.17 12.98 11.46
CA LEU A 94 -1.30 14.06 11.06
C LEU A 94 -1.81 15.38 11.58
N PRO A 95 -0.92 16.31 11.96
CA PRO A 95 -1.35 17.68 12.22
C PRO A 95 -2.02 18.25 10.99
N ASP A 96 -2.94 19.19 11.20
CA ASP A 96 -3.75 19.72 10.09
C ASP A 96 -2.88 20.23 8.95
N GLU A 97 -1.80 20.92 9.26
CA GLU A 97 -0.93 21.48 8.24
C GLU A 97 -0.31 20.39 7.39
N GLN A 98 0.19 19.33 8.02
CA GLN A 98 0.80 18.24 7.27
C GLN A 98 -0.22 17.47 6.45
N ARG A 99 -1.43 17.32 6.98
CA ARG A 99 -2.48 16.65 6.24
C ARG A 99 -2.85 17.44 4.99
N TYR A 100 -2.95 18.75 5.14
CA TYR A 100 -3.28 19.61 4.01
C TYR A 100 -2.19 19.55 2.95
N ASP A 101 -0.92 19.62 3.38
CA ASP A 101 0.20 19.54 2.44
C ASP A 101 0.21 18.22 1.71
N ALA A 102 -0.10 17.12 2.39
CA ALA A 102 -0.13 15.82 1.76
C ALA A 102 -1.20 15.74 0.69
N ILE A 103 -2.36 16.35 0.95
CA ILE A 103 -3.44 16.38 -0.02
C ILE A 103 -3.02 17.18 -1.25
N ILE A 104 -2.40 18.34 -1.04
CA ILE A 104 -1.96 19.18 -2.15
C ILE A 104 -0.91 18.47 -2.97
N ASN A 105 0.09 17.87 -2.31
CA ASN A 105 1.16 17.20 -3.03
C ASN A 105 0.63 16.02 -3.84
N ARG A 106 -0.35 15.31 -3.30
CA ARG A 106 -0.93 14.20 -4.04
C ARG A 106 -1.67 14.68 -5.28
N ALA A 107 -2.40 15.78 -5.15
CA ALA A 107 -3.13 16.32 -6.29
C ALA A 107 -2.17 16.73 -7.40
N VAL A 108 -1.04 17.34 -7.05
CA VAL A 108 -0.05 17.72 -8.05
C VAL A 108 0.54 16.49 -8.72
N THR A 109 0.88 15.47 -7.93
CA THR A 109 1.45 14.25 -8.47
C THR A 109 0.48 13.57 -9.43
N ASP A 110 -0.78 13.49 -9.05
CA ASP A 110 -1.77 12.85 -9.89
C ASP A 110 -1.95 13.61 -11.21
N PHE A 111 -1.94 14.93 -11.14
CA PHE A 111 -2.05 15.74 -12.34
C PHE A 111 -0.86 15.50 -13.28
N GLU A 112 0.35 15.46 -12.72
CA GLU A 112 1.54 15.24 -13.51
C GLU A 112 1.54 13.85 -14.13
N THR A 113 1.07 12.86 -13.38
CA THR A 113 1.00 11.50 -13.88
C THR A 113 0.02 11.40 -15.05
N ASP A 114 -1.15 12.02 -14.91
CA ASP A 114 -2.12 12.00 -16.00
C ASP A 114 -1.58 12.67 -17.24
N TYR A 115 -0.88 13.77 -17.05
CA TYR A 115 -0.31 14.50 -18.18
C TYR A 115 0.75 13.66 -18.89
N ASP A 116 1.56 12.95 -18.12
CA ASP A 116 2.61 12.14 -18.70
C ASP A 116 2.10 10.92 -19.45
N LEU A 117 0.90 10.47 -19.14
CA LEU A 117 0.36 9.29 -19.79
C LEU A 117 0.03 9.53 -21.24
N ASP A 118 -0.11 10.77 -21.61
CA ASP A 118 -0.34 11.06 -23.01
C ASP A 118 0.94 10.93 -23.81
#